data_0b73e4bfbdebb9d97353a9862dd3da59
#
_entry.id   0b73e4bfbdebb9d97353a9862dd3da59
#
_cell.length_a   1.000
_cell.length_b   1.000
_cell.length_c   1.000
_cell.angle_alpha   90.00
_cell.angle_beta   90.00
_cell.angle_gamma   90.00
#
_symmetry.space_group_name_H-M   'P 1'
#
loop_
_entity.id
_entity.type
_entity.pdbx_description
1 polymer ?
#
loop_
_entity_poly.entity_id
_entity_poly.type
_entity_poly.pdbx_seq_one_letter_code
_entity_poly.pdbx_strand_id
1 'polypeptide(L)' 'MENIRPIETEAEYGRAIAEIAKYFENEPEFGSGDADRFHVLATLIAAYEDKHYPIQARNRA' A
#
# COMPACT_ATOMS: atom_id res chain seq x y z
N MET A 1 -1.89 15.52 -11.39
CA MET A 1 -2.55 14.84 -10.31
C MET A 1 -2.48 13.34 -10.44
N GLU A 2 -2.19 12.71 -9.36
CA GLU A 2 -2.05 11.30 -9.39
C GLU A 2 -3.35 10.60 -9.59
N ASN A 3 -3.27 9.52 -10.30
CA ASN A 3 -4.41 8.72 -10.53
C ASN A 3 -4.51 7.69 -9.42
N ILE A 4 -5.31 7.97 -8.46
CA ILE A 4 -5.41 7.09 -7.31
C ILE A 4 -6.57 6.15 -7.50
N ARG A 5 -6.27 4.89 -7.60
CA ARG A 5 -7.33 3.91 -7.77
C ARG A 5 -6.96 2.65 -7.02
N PRO A 6 -7.98 1.85 -6.71
CA PRO A 6 -7.72 0.64 -5.94
C PRO A 6 -6.84 -0.33 -6.71
N ILE A 7 -6.12 -1.12 -5.97
CA ILE A 7 -5.33 -2.20 -6.55
C ILE A 7 -6.30 -3.34 -6.85
N GLU A 8 -6.30 -3.80 -8.08
CA GLU A 8 -7.26 -4.81 -8.49
C GLU A 8 -6.64 -6.08 -9.02
N THR A 9 -5.37 -6.04 -9.37
CA THR A 9 -4.71 -7.22 -9.92
C THR A 9 -3.43 -7.51 -9.19
N GLU A 10 -2.96 -8.74 -9.35
CA GLU A 10 -1.68 -9.13 -8.75
C GLU A 10 -0.55 -8.29 -9.30
N ALA A 11 -0.60 -7.97 -10.57
CA ALA A 11 0.45 -7.15 -11.16
C ALA A 11 0.48 -5.76 -10.53
N GLU A 12 -0.68 -5.20 -10.30
CA GLU A 12 -0.75 -3.90 -9.65
C GLU A 12 -0.28 -3.97 -8.22
N TYR A 13 -0.65 -5.04 -7.54
CA TYR A 13 -0.21 -5.25 -6.18
C TYR A 13 1.30 -5.35 -6.11
N GLY A 14 1.90 -6.12 -7.02
CA GLY A 14 3.35 -6.25 -7.06
C GLY A 14 4.04 -4.93 -7.28
N ARG A 15 3.49 -4.11 -8.16
CA ARG A 15 4.08 -2.81 -8.43
C ARG A 15 3.96 -1.90 -7.22
N ALA A 16 2.82 -1.95 -6.54
CA ALA A 16 2.65 -1.13 -5.35
C ALA A 16 3.60 -1.53 -4.26
N ILE A 17 3.81 -2.83 -4.09
CA ILE A 17 4.75 -3.32 -3.09
C ILE A 17 6.17 -2.86 -3.42
N ALA A 18 6.55 -2.93 -4.69
CA ALA A 18 7.87 -2.50 -5.09
C ALA A 18 8.06 -1.00 -4.85
N GLU A 19 7.02 -0.24 -5.10
CA GLU A 19 7.12 1.19 -4.91
C GLU A 19 7.19 1.56 -3.43
N ILE A 20 6.37 0.93 -2.61
CA ILE A 20 6.37 1.28 -1.20
C ILE A 20 7.67 0.85 -0.52
N ALA A 21 8.31 -0.19 -1.06
CA ALA A 21 9.57 -0.64 -0.51
C ALA A 21 10.64 0.43 -0.59
N LYS A 22 10.57 1.27 -1.61
CA LYS A 22 11.54 2.35 -1.74
C LYS A 22 11.40 3.34 -0.60
N TYR A 23 10.18 3.55 -0.15
CA TYR A 23 9.95 4.49 0.94
C TYR A 23 10.42 3.91 2.26
N PHE A 24 10.42 2.60 2.40
CA PHE A 24 10.95 1.99 3.62
C PHE A 24 12.45 2.17 3.71
N GLU A 25 13.13 2.15 2.56
CA GLU A 25 14.55 2.35 2.56
C GLU A 25 14.91 3.80 2.73
N ASN A 26 14.05 4.67 2.27
CA ASN A 26 14.35 6.08 2.26
C ASN A 26 13.09 6.81 2.66
N GLU A 27 12.85 6.87 3.93
CA GLU A 27 11.59 7.42 4.44
C GLU A 27 11.34 8.83 3.98
N PRO A 28 10.15 9.12 3.52
CA PRO A 28 9.83 10.47 3.09
C PRO A 28 9.69 11.38 4.30
N GLU A 29 9.97 12.64 4.06
CA GLU A 29 9.84 13.62 5.11
C GLU A 29 8.39 13.82 5.47
N PHE A 30 8.15 13.97 6.74
CA PHE A 30 6.82 14.21 7.23
C PHE A 30 6.23 15.45 6.56
N GLY A 31 5.02 15.32 6.06
CA GLY A 31 4.36 16.44 5.41
C GLY A 31 4.69 16.64 3.95
N SER A 32 5.59 15.82 3.42
CA SER A 32 5.94 15.96 2.01
C SER A 32 4.93 15.25 1.14
N GLY A 33 4.98 15.52 -0.15
CA GLY A 33 4.12 14.83 -1.08
C GLY A 33 4.41 13.35 -1.12
N ASP A 34 5.67 12.98 -0.92
CA ASP A 34 6.06 11.58 -0.88
C ASP A 34 5.47 10.88 0.34
N ALA A 35 5.37 11.59 1.44
CA ALA A 35 4.76 11.00 2.63
C ALA A 35 3.29 10.71 2.38
N ASP A 36 2.61 11.61 1.68
CA ASP A 36 1.21 11.39 1.34
C ASP A 36 1.07 10.19 0.43
N ARG A 37 1.96 10.08 -0.55
CA ARG A 37 1.91 8.97 -1.48
C ARG A 37 2.18 7.65 -0.76
N PHE A 38 3.12 7.67 0.14
CA PHE A 38 3.43 6.49 0.93
C PHE A 38 2.19 6.04 1.70
N HIS A 39 1.49 6.99 2.29
CA HIS A 39 0.29 6.70 3.05
C HIS A 39 -0.81 6.12 2.16
N VAL A 40 -0.99 6.70 0.99
CA VAL A 40 -2.00 6.21 0.05
C VAL A 40 -1.66 4.80 -0.41
N LEU A 41 -0.39 4.56 -0.74
CA LEU A 41 0.02 3.23 -1.15
C LEU A 41 -0.23 2.20 -0.06
N ALA A 42 0.11 2.56 1.16
CA ALA A 42 -0.10 1.64 2.27
C ALA A 42 -1.57 1.31 2.43
N THR A 43 -2.42 2.31 2.27
CA THR A 43 -3.85 2.11 2.40
C THR A 43 -4.39 1.20 1.30
N LEU A 44 -3.95 1.45 0.07
CA LEU A 44 -4.41 0.64 -1.06
C LEU A 44 -3.93 -0.80 -0.93
N ILE A 45 -2.70 -0.96 -0.50
CA ILE A 45 -2.15 -2.31 -0.32
C ILE A 45 -2.91 -3.04 0.77
N ALA A 46 -3.19 -2.36 1.86
CA ALA A 46 -3.91 -2.98 2.96
C ALA A 46 -5.31 -3.39 2.52
N ALA A 47 -5.97 -2.56 1.74
CA ALA A 47 -7.30 -2.87 1.26
C ALA A 47 -7.29 -4.09 0.35
N TYR A 48 -6.29 -4.16 -0.51
CA TYR A 48 -6.18 -5.30 -1.42
C TYR A 48 -5.93 -6.58 -0.63
N GLU A 49 -5.03 -6.52 0.33
CA GLU A 49 -4.71 -7.69 1.13
C GLU A 49 -5.89 -8.15 1.95
N ASP A 50 -6.63 -7.20 2.48
CA ASP A 50 -7.79 -7.54 3.26
C ASP A 50 -8.83 -8.29 2.44
N LYS A 51 -8.91 -7.93 1.17
CA LYS A 51 -9.87 -8.53 0.29
C LYS A 51 -9.42 -9.88 -0.24
N HIS A 52 -8.14 -9.99 -0.56
CA HIS A 52 -7.64 -11.19 -1.22
C HIS A 52 -6.89 -12.14 -0.29
N TYR A 53 -6.40 -11.64 0.81
CA TYR A 53 -5.67 -12.46 1.77
C TYR A 53 -6.20 -12.16 3.16
N PRO A 54 -7.44 -12.46 3.42
CA PRO A 54 -8.01 -12.14 4.73
C PRO A 54 -7.24 -12.90 5.80
N ILE A 55 -6.92 -12.19 6.84
CA ILE A 55 -6.20 -12.79 7.93
C ILE A 55 -7.19 -13.24 8.97
N GLN A 56 -7.68 -14.41 8.79
CA GLN A 56 -8.66 -14.92 9.69
C GLN A 56 -8.09 -15.26 11.01
N ALA A 57 -6.86 -15.68 11.01
CA ALA A 57 -6.24 -16.11 12.21
C ALA A 57 -6.17 -15.03 13.25
N ARG A 58 -6.09 -13.82 12.81
CA ARG A 58 -5.96 -12.79 13.79
C ARG A 58 -7.25 -12.57 14.53
N ASN A 59 -8.27 -13.11 14.01
CA ASN A 59 -9.44 -13.02 14.72
C ASN A 59 -9.47 -13.98 15.78
N ARG A 60 -9.09 -14.47 15.64
CA ARG A 60 -9.25 -15.20 16.50
C ARG A 60 -9.05 -15.11 17.54
N ALA A 61 -9.06 -14.75 17.41
CA ALA A 61 -8.94 -14.98 18.35
C ALA A 61 -9.14 -14.80 18.99
#